data_f6229546ea6bd6c98f7d9e4a7496d644
#
_entry.id   f6229546ea6bd6c98f7d9e4a7496d644
#
_cell.length_a   1.000
_cell.length_b   1.000
_cell.length_c   1.000
_cell.angle_alpha   90.00
_cell.angle_beta   90.00
_cell.angle_gamma   90.00
#
_symmetry.space_group_name_H-M   'P 1'
#
loop_
_entity.id
_entity.type
_entity.pdbx_description
1 polymer ?
#
loop_
_entity_poly.entity_id
_entity_poly.type
_entity_poly.pdbx_seq_one_letter_code
_entity_poly.pdbx_strand_id
1 'polypeptide(L)'
;MANLQILLRQHVGAPCAPVVKAGDRVEKGTLIATPTGLGANIFSSAYGVVEDVLEDRIIIKPDEEQKDEYVKIPEGSKLDMVKAAGVVGMGGAGFPTGVKLGTDLQGGYILVNAAECEPGLRHNIQQLEDDCAKVIRGVKHCMEISNASKAIFAIKKKNEK
;
A
#
# COMPACT_ATOMS: atom_id res chain seq x y z
N MET A 1 -2.25 -21.11 16.01
CA MET A 1 -1.40 -20.36 15.04
C MET A 1 -0.30 -19.61 15.79
N ALA A 2 0.81 -19.28 15.11
CA ALA A 2 1.82 -18.38 15.71
C ALA A 2 1.26 -16.94 15.76
N ASN A 3 1.72 -16.15 16.75
CA ASN A 3 1.36 -14.74 16.83
C ASN A 3 1.90 -13.96 15.64
N LEU A 4 1.12 -13.01 15.16
CA LEU A 4 1.54 -12.06 14.12
C LEU A 4 2.29 -10.90 14.77
N GLN A 5 3.42 -10.52 14.19
CA GLN A 5 4.19 -9.36 14.59
C GLN A 5 4.11 -8.31 13.48
N ILE A 6 3.42 -7.22 13.73
CA ILE A 6 3.22 -6.14 12.76
C ILE A 6 4.13 -4.98 13.15
N LEU A 7 5.16 -4.76 12.36
CA LEU A 7 6.14 -3.69 12.60
C LEU A 7 5.49 -2.32 12.45
N LEU A 8 5.87 -1.38 13.31
CA LEU A 8 5.42 0.02 13.22
C LEU A 8 6.22 0.82 12.18
N ARG A 9 7.33 0.27 11.70
CA ARG A 9 8.14 0.85 10.62
C ARG A 9 8.08 -0.04 9.38
N GLN A 10 7.15 0.22 8.47
CA GLN A 10 6.96 -0.53 7.22
C GLN A 10 7.21 0.32 5.95
N HIS A 11 7.55 1.60 6.10
CA HIS A 11 7.72 2.54 5.01
C HIS A 11 8.80 3.57 5.34
N VAL A 12 9.19 4.36 4.33
CA VAL A 12 10.09 5.51 4.52
C VAL A 12 9.41 6.56 5.42
N GLY A 13 10.18 7.24 6.22
CA GLY A 13 9.71 8.23 7.18
C GLY A 13 9.77 7.73 8.62
N ALA A 14 8.97 8.29 9.50
CA ALA A 14 8.93 7.93 10.91
C ALA A 14 8.11 6.63 11.13
N PRO A 15 8.40 5.87 12.19
CA PRO A 15 7.51 4.79 12.64
C PRO A 15 6.10 5.32 12.90
N CYS A 16 5.11 4.48 12.68
CA CYS A 16 3.72 4.79 13.04
C CYS A 16 3.49 4.72 14.54
N ALA A 17 2.55 5.52 15.04
CA ALA A 17 2.06 5.43 16.41
C ALA A 17 0.90 4.41 16.47
N PRO A 18 0.92 3.46 17.42
CA PRO A 18 -0.21 2.56 17.66
C PRO A 18 -1.47 3.34 18.01
N VAL A 19 -2.63 2.88 17.50
CA VAL A 19 -3.96 3.39 17.87
C VAL A 19 -4.80 2.32 18.58
N VAL A 20 -4.19 1.18 18.88
CA VAL A 20 -4.77 0.05 19.61
C VAL A 20 -3.94 -0.25 20.87
N LYS A 21 -4.50 -0.98 21.78
CA LYS A 21 -3.87 -1.43 23.04
C LYS A 21 -4.07 -2.94 23.25
N ALA A 22 -3.29 -3.53 24.13
CA ALA A 22 -3.45 -4.93 24.52
C ALA A 22 -4.89 -5.21 24.99
N GLY A 23 -5.45 -6.31 24.53
CA GLY A 23 -6.83 -6.71 24.75
C GLY A 23 -7.83 -6.23 23.69
N ASP A 24 -7.48 -5.30 22.82
CA ASP A 24 -8.37 -4.83 21.77
C ASP A 24 -8.64 -5.93 20.73
N ARG A 25 -9.90 -6.06 20.33
CA ARG A 25 -10.33 -6.94 19.24
C ARG A 25 -10.06 -6.27 17.89
N VAL A 26 -9.48 -7.02 16.95
CA VAL A 26 -9.19 -6.53 15.60
C VAL A 26 -9.70 -7.51 14.54
N GLU A 27 -10.04 -6.95 13.39
CA GLU A 27 -10.47 -7.66 12.19
C GLU A 27 -9.51 -7.36 11.04
N LYS A 28 -9.54 -8.12 9.96
CA LYS A 28 -8.83 -7.74 8.73
C LYS A 28 -9.20 -6.32 8.32
N GLY A 29 -8.23 -5.47 8.10
CA GLY A 29 -8.44 -4.06 7.73
C GLY A 29 -8.71 -3.12 8.92
N THR A 30 -8.73 -3.60 10.18
CA THR A 30 -8.77 -2.70 11.34
C THR A 30 -7.51 -1.85 11.35
N LEU A 31 -7.67 -0.53 11.42
CA LEU A 31 -6.55 0.42 11.58
C LEU A 31 -5.89 0.20 12.95
N ILE A 32 -4.61 -0.12 12.96
CA ILE A 32 -3.86 -0.43 14.19
C ILE A 32 -2.73 0.55 14.47
N ALA A 33 -2.25 1.28 13.46
CA ALA A 33 -1.29 2.36 13.68
C ALA A 33 -1.41 3.43 12.60
N THR A 34 -1.11 4.67 12.97
CA THR A 34 -1.16 5.86 12.09
C THR A 34 0.20 6.52 11.96
N PRO A 35 0.51 7.15 10.81
CA PRO A 35 1.79 7.84 10.63
C PRO A 35 1.90 9.05 11.55
N THR A 36 3.09 9.27 12.12
CA THR A 36 3.42 10.45 12.93
C THR A 36 4.01 11.60 12.10
N GLY A 37 4.15 11.38 10.80
CA GLY A 37 4.70 12.33 9.83
C GLY A 37 4.54 11.75 8.42
N LEU A 38 5.60 11.81 7.60
CA LEU A 38 5.61 11.09 6.32
C LEU A 38 5.43 9.60 6.57
N GLY A 39 4.35 9.01 6.04
CA GLY A 39 4.04 7.61 6.28
C GLY A 39 2.68 7.21 5.72
N ALA A 40 2.24 6.02 6.09
CA ALA A 40 0.98 5.44 5.69
C ALA A 40 0.36 4.64 6.84
N ASN A 41 -0.95 4.50 6.86
CA ASN A 41 -1.68 3.71 7.84
C ASN A 41 -1.24 2.24 7.83
N ILE A 42 -1.26 1.62 8.99
CA ILE A 42 -0.99 0.19 9.18
C ILE A 42 -2.25 -0.49 9.70
N PHE A 43 -2.56 -1.65 9.14
CA PHE A 43 -3.78 -2.40 9.41
C PHE A 43 -3.49 -3.81 9.90
N SER A 44 -4.44 -4.36 10.65
CA SER A 44 -4.44 -5.79 10.95
C SER A 44 -4.69 -6.59 9.68
N SER A 45 -3.89 -7.63 9.46
CA SER A 45 -4.06 -8.60 8.37
C SER A 45 -4.94 -9.80 8.74
N ALA A 46 -5.39 -9.87 10.00
CA ALA A 46 -6.14 -11.01 10.51
C ALA A 46 -7.20 -10.58 11.54
N TYR A 47 -8.17 -11.46 11.75
CA TYR A 47 -9.05 -11.44 12.91
C TYR A 47 -8.27 -11.96 14.12
N GLY A 48 -8.39 -11.28 15.26
CA GLY A 48 -7.67 -11.67 16.46
C GLY A 48 -7.81 -10.67 17.60
N VAL A 49 -6.93 -10.81 18.57
CA VAL A 49 -6.81 -9.92 19.71
C VAL A 49 -5.40 -9.37 19.76
N VAL A 50 -5.26 -8.07 20.02
CA VAL A 50 -3.96 -7.46 20.29
C VAL A 50 -3.46 -8.04 21.62
N GLU A 51 -2.39 -8.81 21.54
CA GLU A 51 -1.77 -9.43 22.72
C GLU A 51 -0.86 -8.44 23.43
N ASP A 52 -0.08 -7.67 22.67
CA ASP A 52 0.82 -6.66 23.22
C ASP A 52 1.12 -5.55 22.22
N VAL A 53 1.55 -4.39 22.71
CA VAL A 53 1.98 -3.23 21.93
C VAL A 53 3.37 -2.83 22.43
N LEU A 54 4.38 -3.18 21.64
CA LEU A 54 5.78 -2.88 21.91
C LEU A 54 6.21 -1.58 21.23
N GLU A 55 7.42 -1.12 21.54
CA GLU A 55 7.97 0.12 20.97
C GLU A 55 8.07 0.09 19.44
N ASP A 56 8.38 -1.07 18.84
CA ASP A 56 8.62 -1.23 17.41
C ASP A 56 7.56 -2.04 16.67
N ARG A 57 6.63 -2.69 17.38
CA ARG A 57 5.63 -3.61 16.78
C ARG A 57 4.39 -3.80 17.61
N ILE A 58 3.34 -4.28 16.96
CA ILE A 58 2.11 -4.75 17.57
C ILE A 58 2.07 -6.28 17.43
N ILE A 59 1.77 -6.98 18.52
CA ILE A 59 1.61 -8.44 18.54
C ILE A 59 0.12 -8.75 18.53
N ILE A 60 -0.32 -9.52 17.55
CA ILE A 60 -1.70 -9.96 17.41
C ILE A 60 -1.74 -11.48 17.54
N LYS A 61 -2.55 -11.98 18.44
CA LYS A 61 -2.93 -13.39 18.54
C LYS A 61 -4.10 -13.63 17.57
N PRO A 62 -3.86 -14.30 16.43
CA PRO A 62 -4.93 -14.52 15.45
C PRO A 62 -5.93 -15.55 15.96
N ASP A 63 -7.18 -15.42 15.55
CA ASP A 63 -8.21 -16.44 15.77
C ASP A 63 -7.87 -17.72 14.99
N GLU A 64 -8.39 -18.85 15.43
CA GLU A 64 -8.26 -20.12 14.72
C GLU A 64 -8.99 -20.07 13.37
N GLU A 65 -10.18 -19.47 13.36
CA GLU A 65 -10.98 -19.27 12.16
C GLU A 65 -10.82 -17.83 11.63
N GLN A 66 -10.42 -17.71 10.38
CA GLN A 66 -10.27 -16.43 9.69
C GLN A 66 -11.40 -16.25 8.68
N LYS A 67 -12.07 -15.11 8.72
CA LYS A 67 -13.11 -14.75 7.75
C LYS A 67 -12.50 -14.05 6.54
N ASP A 68 -13.22 -14.06 5.40
CA ASP A 68 -12.83 -13.32 4.19
C ASP A 68 -13.29 -11.85 4.23
N GLU A 69 -14.20 -11.53 5.12
CA GLU A 69 -14.66 -10.16 5.34
C GLU A 69 -13.52 -9.27 5.86
N TYR A 70 -13.62 -7.98 5.59
CA TYR A 70 -12.66 -7.00 6.07
C TYR A 70 -13.31 -5.64 6.28
N VAL A 71 -12.72 -4.83 7.14
CA VAL A 71 -13.14 -3.45 7.39
C VAL A 71 -12.86 -2.62 6.13
N LYS A 72 -13.92 -2.02 5.58
CA LYS A 72 -13.81 -1.17 4.40
C LYS A 72 -13.19 0.18 4.76
N ILE A 73 -12.38 0.71 3.86
CA ILE A 73 -11.89 2.08 3.98
C ILE A 73 -13.05 3.08 3.83
N PRO A 74 -12.98 4.27 4.48
CA PRO A 74 -13.98 5.30 4.32
C PRO A 74 -14.12 5.74 2.85
N GLU A 75 -15.35 6.05 2.44
CA GLU A 75 -15.61 6.69 1.15
C GLU A 75 -15.12 8.13 1.15
N GLY A 76 -14.64 8.60 0.00
CA GLY A 76 -14.10 9.95 -0.15
C GLY A 76 -13.55 10.19 -1.54
N SER A 77 -12.76 11.24 -1.70
CA SER A 77 -12.03 11.43 -2.94
C SER A 77 -11.07 10.25 -3.19
N LYS A 78 -10.74 9.97 -4.45
CA LYS A 78 -9.79 8.88 -4.79
C LYS A 78 -8.46 9.04 -4.03
N LEU A 79 -7.98 10.26 -3.88
CA LEU A 79 -6.75 10.54 -3.12
C LEU A 79 -6.91 10.19 -1.64
N ASP A 80 -8.03 10.58 -1.03
CA ASP A 80 -8.31 10.28 0.38
C ASP A 80 -8.45 8.77 0.60
N MET A 81 -9.11 8.07 -0.32
CA MET A 81 -9.22 6.61 -0.27
C MET A 81 -7.85 5.92 -0.38
N VAL A 82 -6.95 6.39 -1.25
CA VAL A 82 -5.58 5.86 -1.36
C VAL A 82 -4.78 6.11 -0.08
N LYS A 83 -4.90 7.30 0.52
CA LYS A 83 -4.29 7.63 1.82
C LYS A 83 -4.87 6.77 2.94
N ALA A 84 -6.20 6.68 3.01
CA ALA A 84 -6.91 5.88 4.00
C ALA A 84 -6.54 4.40 3.92
N ALA A 85 -6.35 3.86 2.71
CA ALA A 85 -5.94 2.47 2.49
C ALA A 85 -4.46 2.17 2.84
N GLY A 86 -3.66 3.18 3.18
CA GLY A 86 -2.26 2.99 3.56
C GLY A 86 -1.38 2.45 2.43
N VAL A 87 -1.70 2.76 1.17
CA VAL A 87 -0.96 2.23 0.02
C VAL A 87 0.45 2.81 -0.04
N VAL A 88 1.44 1.92 -0.12
CA VAL A 88 2.87 2.26 -0.23
C VAL A 88 3.50 1.56 -1.43
N GLY A 89 4.65 2.07 -1.88
CA GLY A 89 5.42 1.43 -2.96
C GLY A 89 6.01 0.10 -2.50
N MET A 90 5.78 -0.97 -3.24
CA MET A 90 6.15 -2.34 -2.85
C MET A 90 7.55 -2.77 -3.32
N GLY A 91 8.19 -2.04 -4.21
CA GLY A 91 9.48 -2.42 -4.80
C GLY A 91 10.69 -1.64 -4.26
N GLY A 92 10.59 -1.02 -3.09
CA GLY A 92 11.68 -0.21 -2.56
C GLY A 92 11.44 0.24 -1.12
N ALA A 93 11.69 1.53 -0.83
CA ALA A 93 11.60 2.09 0.52
C ALA A 93 10.17 2.23 1.08
N GLY A 94 9.15 1.75 0.40
CA GLY A 94 7.77 1.85 0.86
C GLY A 94 7.26 3.30 0.83
N PHE A 95 7.53 4.08 -0.21
CA PHE A 95 7.09 5.47 -0.26
C PHE A 95 5.55 5.57 -0.29
N PRO A 96 4.90 6.38 0.58
CA PRO A 96 3.46 6.50 0.65
C PRO A 96 2.86 7.00 -0.67
N THR A 97 2.03 6.18 -1.31
CA THR A 97 1.46 6.47 -2.64
C THR A 97 0.54 7.69 -2.60
N GLY A 98 -0.25 7.86 -1.52
CA GLY A 98 -1.11 9.01 -1.37
C GLY A 98 -0.35 10.35 -1.28
N VAL A 99 0.88 10.35 -0.76
CA VAL A 99 1.75 11.55 -0.76
C VAL A 99 2.25 11.82 -2.17
N LYS A 100 2.71 10.79 -2.89
CA LYS A 100 3.18 10.92 -4.27
C LYS A 100 2.08 11.46 -5.20
N LEU A 101 0.87 10.90 -5.11
CA LEU A 101 -0.27 11.28 -5.96
C LEU A 101 -0.91 12.62 -5.57
N GLY A 102 -0.63 13.15 -4.38
CA GLY A 102 -1.13 14.45 -3.93
C GLY A 102 -0.52 15.65 -4.67
N THR A 103 0.41 15.43 -5.59
CA THR A 103 1.01 16.49 -6.42
C THR A 103 0.13 16.74 -7.65
N ASP A 104 -0.32 17.99 -7.83
CA ASP A 104 -1.01 18.41 -9.05
C ASP A 104 0.01 18.59 -10.18
N LEU A 105 -0.10 17.78 -11.23
CA LEU A 105 0.78 17.82 -12.39
C LEU A 105 0.33 18.84 -13.46
N GLN A 106 -0.81 19.51 -13.27
CA GLN A 106 -1.32 20.57 -14.16
C GLN A 106 -1.33 20.15 -15.64
N GLY A 107 -1.78 18.94 -15.93
CA GLY A 107 -1.78 18.39 -17.28
C GLY A 107 -0.43 17.76 -17.73
N GLY A 108 0.54 17.63 -16.83
CA GLY A 108 1.80 16.97 -17.07
C GLY A 108 1.69 15.45 -17.31
N TYR A 109 2.80 14.74 -17.13
CA TYR A 109 2.91 13.32 -17.47
C TYR A 109 3.20 12.44 -16.27
N ILE A 110 2.67 11.20 -16.30
CA ILE A 110 3.08 10.12 -15.42
C ILE A 110 4.01 9.19 -16.20
N LEU A 111 5.16 8.88 -15.62
CA LEU A 111 6.05 7.83 -16.12
C LEU A 111 5.85 6.55 -15.31
N VAL A 112 5.36 5.51 -15.97
CA VAL A 112 5.20 4.18 -15.41
C VAL A 112 6.46 3.38 -15.70
N ASN A 113 7.35 3.26 -14.72
CA ASN A 113 8.58 2.51 -14.90
C ASN A 113 8.32 1.01 -14.74
N ALA A 114 8.24 0.29 -15.85
CA ALA A 114 8.15 -1.16 -15.92
C ALA A 114 9.45 -1.81 -16.43
N ALA A 115 10.57 -1.08 -16.41
CA ALA A 115 11.86 -1.63 -16.74
C ALA A 115 12.43 -2.43 -15.55
N GLU A 116 12.87 -3.66 -15.82
CA GLU A 116 13.52 -4.49 -14.79
C GLU A 116 14.92 -3.98 -14.49
N CYS A 117 15.23 -3.84 -13.20
CA CYS A 117 16.53 -3.35 -12.73
C CYS A 117 17.61 -4.41 -12.76
N GLU A 118 17.25 -5.68 -12.54
CA GLU A 118 18.19 -6.79 -12.35
C GLU A 118 18.06 -7.86 -13.44
N PRO A 119 19.18 -8.52 -13.82
CA PRO A 119 19.14 -9.69 -14.70
C PRO A 119 18.30 -10.82 -14.06
N GLY A 120 17.47 -11.45 -14.85
CA GLY A 120 16.64 -12.59 -14.41
C GLY A 120 15.31 -12.21 -13.76
N LEU A 121 15.12 -10.97 -13.32
CA LEU A 121 13.82 -10.49 -12.84
C LEU A 121 12.90 -10.16 -14.03
N ARG A 122 11.62 -10.55 -13.90
CA ARG A 122 10.55 -10.31 -14.87
C ARG A 122 9.24 -9.88 -14.24
N HIS A 123 9.23 -9.52 -12.97
CA HIS A 123 8.00 -9.26 -12.22
C HIS A 123 7.17 -8.10 -12.80
N ASN A 124 7.80 -7.01 -13.26
CA ASN A 124 7.08 -5.88 -13.85
C ASN A 124 6.46 -6.25 -15.20
N ILE A 125 7.22 -6.92 -16.06
CA ILE A 125 6.72 -7.36 -17.37
C ILE A 125 5.67 -8.44 -17.21
N GLN A 126 5.88 -9.41 -16.33
CA GLN A 126 4.91 -10.45 -16.06
C GLN A 126 3.59 -9.85 -15.56
N GLN A 127 3.64 -8.87 -14.65
CA GLN A 127 2.43 -8.18 -14.19
C GLN A 127 1.71 -7.44 -15.33
N LEU A 128 2.44 -6.85 -16.27
CA LEU A 128 1.85 -6.24 -17.47
C LEU A 128 1.23 -7.28 -18.41
N GLU A 129 1.85 -8.45 -18.57
CA GLU A 129 1.33 -9.54 -19.39
C GLU A 129 0.06 -10.15 -18.77
N ASP A 130 0.09 -10.47 -17.45
CA ASP A 130 -0.97 -11.18 -16.77
C ASP A 130 -2.17 -10.28 -16.40
N ASP A 131 -1.90 -9.04 -15.99
CA ASP A 131 -2.87 -8.13 -15.40
C ASP A 131 -2.96 -6.76 -16.10
N CYS A 132 -2.66 -6.67 -17.39
CA CYS A 132 -2.61 -5.42 -18.16
C CYS A 132 -3.82 -4.50 -17.90
N ALA A 133 -5.03 -5.05 -17.94
CA ALA A 133 -6.25 -4.27 -17.72
C ALA A 133 -6.33 -3.65 -16.31
N LYS A 134 -5.82 -4.34 -15.28
CA LYS A 134 -5.76 -3.82 -13.91
C LYS A 134 -4.71 -2.71 -13.79
N VAL A 135 -3.54 -2.92 -14.39
CA VAL A 135 -2.46 -1.92 -14.41
C VAL A 135 -2.94 -0.64 -15.09
N ILE A 136 -3.56 -0.74 -16.27
CA ILE A 136 -4.09 0.43 -17.00
C ILE A 136 -5.15 1.16 -16.16
N ARG A 137 -6.05 0.43 -15.48
CA ARG A 137 -7.03 1.08 -14.58
C ARG A 137 -6.34 1.82 -13.44
N GLY A 138 -5.34 1.22 -12.82
CA GLY A 138 -4.54 1.85 -11.76
C GLY A 138 -3.87 3.15 -12.25
N VAL A 139 -3.25 3.10 -13.44
CA VAL A 139 -2.63 4.29 -14.07
C VAL A 139 -3.66 5.38 -14.35
N LYS A 140 -4.85 5.04 -14.85
CA LYS A 140 -5.93 6.02 -15.06
C LYS A 140 -6.34 6.69 -13.75
N HIS A 141 -6.47 5.95 -12.64
CA HIS A 141 -6.72 6.54 -11.33
C HIS A 141 -5.58 7.47 -10.89
N CYS A 142 -4.33 7.08 -11.10
CA CYS A 142 -3.20 7.97 -10.81
C CYS A 142 -3.26 9.27 -11.63
N MET A 143 -3.60 9.18 -12.92
CA MET A 143 -3.76 10.36 -13.78
C MET A 143 -4.88 11.29 -13.29
N GLU A 144 -6.04 10.74 -12.95
CA GLU A 144 -7.18 11.51 -12.43
C GLU A 144 -6.82 12.21 -11.11
N ILE A 145 -6.17 11.49 -10.18
CA ILE A 145 -5.80 12.04 -8.87
C ILE A 145 -4.77 13.16 -9.01
N SER A 146 -3.78 13.00 -9.90
CA SER A 146 -2.66 13.95 -10.05
C SER A 146 -2.88 14.97 -11.16
N ASN A 147 -4.04 15.01 -11.80
CA ASN A 147 -4.35 15.90 -12.92
C ASN A 147 -3.31 15.79 -14.06
N ALA A 148 -2.91 14.56 -14.42
CA ALA A 148 -2.03 14.29 -15.52
C ALA A 148 -2.79 14.12 -16.83
N SER A 149 -2.25 14.66 -17.94
CA SER A 149 -2.86 14.53 -19.27
C SER A 149 -2.46 13.23 -19.98
N LYS A 150 -1.33 12.63 -19.61
CA LYS A 150 -0.75 11.47 -20.30
C LYS A 150 0.02 10.57 -19.35
N ALA A 151 0.01 9.28 -19.67
CA ALA A 151 0.90 8.30 -19.03
C ALA A 151 1.78 7.64 -20.09
N ILE A 152 3.04 7.39 -19.73
CA ILE A 152 4.05 6.79 -20.60
C ILE A 152 4.62 5.58 -19.87
N PHE A 153 4.56 4.41 -20.49
CA PHE A 153 5.20 3.20 -19.96
C PHE A 153 6.64 3.11 -20.47
N ALA A 154 7.58 3.03 -19.54
CA ALA A 154 8.98 2.79 -19.82
C ALA A 154 9.27 1.29 -19.68
N ILE A 155 9.48 0.62 -20.80
CA ILE A 155 9.83 -0.81 -20.88
C ILE A 155 11.16 -0.99 -21.61
N LYS A 156 11.85 -2.12 -21.37
CA LYS A 156 13.06 -2.45 -22.15
C LYS A 156 12.65 -2.85 -23.57
N LYS A 157 13.39 -2.37 -24.58
CA LYS A 157 13.15 -2.63 -26.02
C LYS A 157 12.93 -4.12 -26.35
N LYS A 158 13.64 -5.03 -25.67
CA LYS A 158 13.48 -6.48 -25.86
C LYS A 158 12.10 -7.02 -25.45
N ASN A 159 11.31 -6.23 -24.73
CA ASN A 159 9.97 -6.57 -24.24
C ASN A 159 8.85 -5.84 -25.02
N GLU A 160 9.21 -5.11 -26.07
CA GLU A 160 8.25 -4.58 -27.07
C GLU A 160 7.71 -5.76 -27.91
N LYS A 161 6.51 -6.23 -27.60
CA LYS A 161 5.79 -7.22 -28.43
C LYS A 161 4.34 -6.79 -28.56
#